data_4fd194c9af29cead35f6f7cd0ee9c41a
#
_entry.id   4fd194c9af29cead35f6f7cd0ee9c41a
#
_cell.length_a   1.000
_cell.length_b   1.000
_cell.length_c   1.000
_cell.angle_alpha   90.00
_cell.angle_beta   90.00
_cell.angle_gamma   90.00
#
_symmetry.space_group_name_H-M   'P 1'
#
loop_
_entity.id
_entity.type
_entity.pdbx_description
1 polymer ?
#
loop_
_entity_poly.entity_id
_entity_poly.type
_entity_poly.pdbx_seq_one_letter_code
_entity_poly.pdbx_strand_id
1 'polypeptide(L)'
;MTSISPSDSTELGYGMQALQPTRPTGTTDRLLAVLSRSRLKPSTIADETVSRVIRLSLLRAEQGPTAAVLKVARSVPRAAELRTQTRALAELALHPGLDAELRELLPRILTFDERTDATVSVESYLPGIGLADVLARYPERAEELTAAALRAIAPLHRRTATFVVVDDFCLLRQWVIEPLACLTELCRRHDPRLVPEVDRLQTILRQAFVRRHMPVSWTHGNYTPRNVRVASVQGPVTGIVDWGWAGPSRPALIDEYLMILTASCQVERADLGTVVTERLRAGGLSDWERNALRAARDRSNTSSSDREHIDECVDERIAILLTWLHHAIDLCRKRPTDRDHHIWATTVAPVLSNAAAVFDSLSTCDG
;
A
#
# COMPACT_ATOMS: atom_id res chain seq x y z
N MET A 1 -14.49 -11.49 -71.31
CA MET A 1 -13.07 -11.13 -71.40
C MET A 1 -12.90 -9.75 -70.76
N THR A 2 -12.46 -9.71 -69.54
CA THR A 2 -11.68 -8.63 -68.97
C THR A 2 -11.32 -9.05 -67.53
N SER A 3 -10.08 -9.32 -67.34
CA SER A 3 -9.43 -9.71 -66.10
C SER A 3 -9.38 -8.53 -65.14
N ILE A 4 -9.71 -8.75 -63.88
CA ILE A 4 -9.42 -7.85 -62.78
C ILE A 4 -8.46 -8.55 -61.84
N SER A 5 -7.25 -7.99 -61.71
CA SER A 5 -6.23 -8.36 -60.75
C SER A 5 -6.60 -8.01 -59.33
N PRO A 6 -6.21 -8.75 -58.32
CA PRO A 6 -6.37 -8.36 -56.91
C PRO A 6 -5.22 -7.43 -56.50
N SER A 7 -5.56 -6.27 -55.97
CA SER A 7 -4.62 -5.31 -55.39
C SER A 7 -4.64 -5.41 -53.87
N ASP A 8 -3.42 -5.51 -53.34
CA ASP A 8 -2.90 -4.94 -52.09
C ASP A 8 -3.65 -5.18 -50.77
N SER A 9 -3.22 -6.24 -50.11
CA SER A 9 -3.29 -6.37 -48.66
C SER A 9 -2.10 -5.62 -48.05
N THR A 10 -2.36 -4.46 -47.48
CA THR A 10 -1.38 -3.69 -46.72
C THR A 10 -1.22 -4.35 -45.35
N GLU A 11 -0.20 -5.19 -45.21
CA GLU A 11 0.29 -5.66 -43.91
C GLU A 11 0.86 -4.49 -43.14
N LEU A 12 0.16 -4.06 -42.11
CA LEU A 12 0.70 -3.21 -41.05
C LEU A 12 1.68 -4.06 -40.22
N GLY A 13 2.90 -4.14 -40.71
CA GLY A 13 4.03 -4.67 -39.96
C GLY A 13 4.33 -3.78 -38.76
N TYR A 14 3.88 -4.13 -37.56
CA TYR A 14 4.45 -3.63 -36.33
C TYR A 14 5.88 -4.15 -36.20
N GLY A 15 6.81 -3.34 -36.66
CA GLY A 15 8.24 -3.56 -36.43
C GLY A 15 8.53 -3.52 -34.93
N MET A 16 8.60 -4.67 -34.33
CA MET A 16 9.33 -4.85 -33.07
C MET A 16 10.80 -4.52 -33.35
N GLN A 17 11.20 -3.27 -33.15
CA GLN A 17 12.61 -2.94 -33.01
C GLN A 17 13.11 -3.68 -31.77
N ALA A 18 13.89 -4.73 -32.00
CA ALA A 18 14.70 -5.35 -30.97
C ALA A 18 15.63 -4.27 -30.41
N LEU A 19 15.36 -3.81 -29.19
CA LEU A 19 16.25 -2.94 -28.44
C LEU A 19 17.60 -3.65 -28.31
N GLN A 20 18.61 -3.15 -29.00
CA GLN A 20 19.98 -3.63 -28.83
C GLN A 20 20.35 -3.51 -27.35
N PRO A 21 20.98 -4.52 -26.73
CA PRO A 21 21.41 -4.46 -25.36
C PRO A 21 22.41 -3.29 -25.21
N THR A 22 21.99 -2.26 -24.50
CA THR A 22 22.87 -1.18 -24.09
C THR A 22 24.04 -1.77 -23.29
N ARG A 23 25.27 -1.37 -23.59
CA ARG A 23 26.49 -1.83 -22.90
C ARG A 23 26.29 -1.76 -21.39
N PRO A 24 26.59 -2.84 -20.65
CA PRO A 24 26.42 -2.86 -19.20
C PRO A 24 27.26 -1.76 -18.56
N THR A 25 26.60 -0.84 -17.87
CA THR A 25 27.27 0.09 -16.98
C THR A 25 27.80 -0.71 -15.78
N GLY A 26 28.89 -0.30 -15.13
CA GLY A 26 29.52 -1.07 -14.04
C GLY A 26 28.60 -1.49 -12.88
N THR A 27 27.39 -0.95 -12.82
CA THR A 27 26.32 -1.35 -11.91
C THR A 27 25.67 -2.67 -12.30
N THR A 28 25.44 -2.92 -13.60
CA THR A 28 24.85 -4.16 -14.11
C THR A 28 25.79 -5.36 -13.88
N ASP A 29 27.10 -5.18 -14.09
CA ASP A 29 28.10 -6.23 -13.84
C ASP A 29 28.17 -6.59 -12.35
N ARG A 30 28.05 -5.59 -11.47
CA ARG A 30 28.00 -5.80 -10.03
C ARG A 30 26.72 -6.54 -9.59
N LEU A 31 25.57 -6.23 -10.20
CA LEU A 31 24.31 -6.95 -9.97
C LEU A 31 24.37 -8.39 -10.44
N LEU A 32 24.97 -8.64 -11.60
CA LEU A 32 25.20 -9.98 -12.12
C LEU A 32 26.12 -10.80 -11.19
N ALA A 33 27.10 -10.16 -10.56
CA ALA A 33 27.96 -10.81 -9.56
C ALA A 33 27.20 -11.17 -8.27
N VAL A 34 26.18 -10.38 -7.85
CA VAL A 34 25.29 -10.72 -6.72
C VAL A 34 24.41 -11.92 -7.08
N LEU A 35 23.79 -11.89 -8.25
CA LEU A 35 22.91 -12.95 -8.72
C LEU A 35 23.68 -14.28 -8.92
N SER A 36 24.92 -14.21 -9.40
CA SER A 36 25.75 -15.42 -9.58
C SER A 36 26.15 -16.09 -8.27
N ARG A 37 26.39 -15.33 -7.21
CA ARG A 37 26.63 -15.88 -5.85
C ARG A 37 25.40 -16.55 -5.26
N SER A 38 24.20 -16.08 -5.64
CA SER A 38 22.92 -16.64 -5.19
C SER A 38 22.50 -17.88 -5.98
N ARG A 39 23.35 -18.44 -6.84
CA ARG A 39 23.04 -19.52 -7.81
C ARG A 39 21.87 -19.17 -8.76
N LEU A 40 21.57 -17.90 -8.91
CA LEU A 40 20.53 -17.37 -9.79
C LEU A 40 21.21 -16.78 -11.03
N LYS A 41 20.91 -17.33 -12.22
CA LYS A 41 21.42 -16.80 -13.49
C LYS A 41 20.29 -16.01 -14.17
N PRO A 42 20.48 -14.70 -14.46
CA PRO A 42 19.49 -13.98 -15.25
C PRO A 42 19.48 -14.51 -16.69
N SER A 43 18.31 -14.87 -17.18
CA SER A 43 18.12 -15.25 -18.58
C SER A 43 17.72 -14.06 -19.45
N THR A 44 17.02 -13.10 -18.88
CA THR A 44 16.59 -11.87 -19.53
C THR A 44 16.42 -10.78 -18.48
N ILE A 45 16.88 -9.57 -18.76
CA ILE A 45 16.64 -8.37 -17.95
C ILE A 45 15.67 -7.52 -18.76
N ALA A 46 14.44 -7.39 -18.31
CA ALA A 46 13.49 -6.40 -18.80
C ALA A 46 13.54 -5.21 -17.86
N ASP A 47 13.97 -4.05 -18.35
CA ASP A 47 14.00 -2.79 -17.61
C ASP A 47 12.61 -2.15 -17.71
N GLU A 48 11.78 -2.33 -16.70
CA GLU A 48 10.58 -1.52 -16.53
C GLU A 48 10.99 -0.25 -15.78
N THR A 49 11.37 0.77 -16.51
CA THR A 49 11.83 2.06 -16.00
C THR A 49 10.72 2.89 -15.37
N VAL A 50 10.16 2.42 -14.27
CA VAL A 50 9.50 3.29 -13.30
C VAL A 50 10.09 3.02 -11.92
N SER A 51 11.06 3.82 -11.57
CA SER A 51 11.73 3.88 -10.28
C SER A 51 12.37 2.59 -9.73
N ARG A 52 13.52 2.18 -10.30
CA ARG A 52 14.50 1.30 -9.62
C ARG A 52 14.07 -0.13 -9.28
N VAL A 53 13.00 -0.60 -9.89
CA VAL A 53 12.54 -2.00 -9.81
C VAL A 53 12.75 -2.62 -11.19
N ILE A 54 13.51 -3.71 -11.23
CA ILE A 54 13.84 -4.42 -12.48
C ILE A 54 13.21 -5.82 -12.38
N ARG A 55 12.39 -6.16 -13.35
CA ARG A 55 11.89 -7.54 -13.47
C ARG A 55 12.96 -8.42 -14.08
N LEU A 56 13.25 -9.53 -13.44
CA LEU A 56 14.22 -10.52 -13.90
C LEU A 56 13.54 -11.83 -14.24
N SER A 57 13.97 -12.45 -15.33
CA SER A 57 13.73 -13.87 -15.57
C SER A 57 14.96 -14.64 -15.07
N LEU A 58 14.77 -15.55 -14.13
CA LEU A 58 15.83 -16.33 -13.53
C LEU A 58 15.71 -17.78 -13.99
N LEU A 59 16.84 -18.40 -14.36
CA LEU A 59 16.93 -19.83 -14.59
C LEU A 59 17.39 -20.52 -13.31
N ARG A 60 16.54 -21.35 -12.72
CA ARG A 60 16.96 -22.35 -11.72
C ARG A 60 17.29 -23.64 -12.46
N ALA A 61 18.44 -24.23 -12.13
CA ALA A 61 18.95 -25.43 -12.82
C ALA A 61 18.00 -26.65 -12.76
N GLU A 62 17.04 -26.68 -11.82
CA GLU A 62 16.17 -27.85 -11.58
C GLU A 62 14.66 -27.57 -11.76
N GLN A 63 14.22 -26.32 -11.92
CA GLN A 63 12.79 -25.95 -11.88
C GLN A 63 12.31 -25.06 -13.04
N GLY A 64 13.11 -24.86 -14.09
CA GLY A 64 12.76 -23.99 -15.20
C GLY A 64 12.85 -22.49 -14.90
N PRO A 65 12.40 -21.62 -15.82
CA PRO A 65 12.50 -20.17 -15.66
C PRO A 65 11.58 -19.67 -14.55
N THR A 66 12.15 -18.99 -13.55
CA THR A 66 11.42 -18.35 -12.48
C THR A 66 11.52 -16.83 -12.67
N ALA A 67 10.39 -16.14 -12.70
CA ALA A 67 10.39 -14.69 -12.71
C ALA A 67 10.70 -14.14 -11.31
N ALA A 68 11.49 -13.07 -11.24
CA ALA A 68 11.84 -12.40 -10.03
C ALA A 68 11.83 -10.87 -10.21
N VAL A 69 11.81 -10.15 -9.09
CA VAL A 69 11.89 -8.68 -9.04
C VAL A 69 13.18 -8.30 -8.33
N LEU A 70 14.00 -7.50 -9.00
CA LEU A 70 15.19 -6.89 -8.43
C LEU A 70 14.86 -5.47 -7.97
N LYS A 71 15.10 -5.18 -6.70
CA LYS A 71 14.98 -3.83 -6.12
C LYS A 71 16.38 -3.34 -5.73
N VAL A 72 16.72 -2.11 -6.14
CA VAL A 72 18.02 -1.49 -5.85
C VAL A 72 17.81 -0.14 -5.17
N ALA A 73 18.31 0.01 -3.96
CA ALA A 73 18.28 1.25 -3.20
C ALA A 73 19.69 1.85 -3.13
N ARG A 74 19.82 3.11 -3.58
CA ARG A 74 21.09 3.88 -3.56
C ARG A 74 21.05 5.04 -2.57
N SER A 75 19.94 5.25 -1.88
CA SER A 75 19.81 6.28 -0.85
C SER A 75 19.49 5.64 0.50
N VAL A 76 19.94 6.28 1.58
CA VAL A 76 19.75 5.79 2.95
C VAL A 76 18.26 5.50 3.27
N PRO A 77 17.30 6.39 2.95
CA PRO A 77 15.89 6.10 3.22
C PRO A 77 15.38 4.88 2.46
N ARG A 78 15.78 4.70 1.19
CA ARG A 78 15.36 3.55 0.38
C ARG A 78 16.01 2.25 0.84
N ALA A 79 17.27 2.31 1.28
CA ALA A 79 17.93 1.15 1.89
C ALA A 79 17.21 0.72 3.18
N ALA A 80 16.84 1.67 4.04
CA ALA A 80 16.06 1.40 5.24
C ALA A 80 14.69 0.75 4.91
N GLU A 81 14.00 1.22 3.88
CA GLU A 81 12.75 0.64 3.39
C GLU A 81 12.94 -0.82 2.93
N LEU A 82 13.99 -1.12 2.15
CA LEU A 82 14.29 -2.50 1.73
C LEU A 82 14.67 -3.42 2.91
N ARG A 83 15.37 -2.92 3.93
CA ARG A 83 15.66 -3.68 5.16
C ARG A 83 14.37 -4.02 5.90
N THR A 84 13.49 -3.02 6.08
CA THR A 84 12.19 -3.22 6.72
C THR A 84 11.36 -4.24 5.97
N GLN A 85 11.27 -4.13 4.65
CA GLN A 85 10.56 -5.09 3.80
C GLN A 85 11.13 -6.51 3.93
N THR A 86 12.45 -6.66 3.85
CA THR A 86 13.10 -7.96 3.95
C THR A 86 12.84 -8.61 5.31
N ARG A 87 12.94 -7.84 6.40
CA ARG A 87 12.64 -8.31 7.75
C ARG A 87 11.18 -8.72 7.88
N ALA A 88 10.25 -7.86 7.47
CA ALA A 88 8.82 -8.13 7.56
C ALA A 88 8.44 -9.41 6.81
N LEU A 89 8.90 -9.56 5.55
CA LEU A 89 8.63 -10.75 4.76
C LEU A 89 9.26 -12.02 5.36
N ALA A 90 10.44 -11.93 5.95
CA ALA A 90 11.07 -13.06 6.64
C ALA A 90 10.28 -13.48 7.90
N GLU A 91 9.85 -12.51 8.72
CA GLU A 91 9.05 -12.76 9.91
C GLU A 91 7.67 -13.35 9.55
N LEU A 92 6.98 -12.79 8.55
CA LEU A 92 5.70 -13.30 8.08
C LEU A 92 5.81 -14.70 7.45
N ALA A 93 6.88 -14.99 6.72
CA ALA A 93 7.11 -16.32 6.14
C ALA A 93 7.22 -17.41 7.22
N LEU A 94 7.73 -17.06 8.41
CA LEU A 94 7.92 -17.97 9.55
C LEU A 94 6.78 -17.90 10.58
N HIS A 95 5.84 -16.95 10.43
CA HIS A 95 4.79 -16.73 11.42
C HIS A 95 3.86 -17.95 11.52
N PRO A 96 3.71 -18.59 12.71
CA PRO A 96 3.01 -19.87 12.83
C PRO A 96 1.50 -19.76 12.54
N GLY A 97 0.90 -18.58 12.76
CA GLY A 97 -0.52 -18.35 12.52
C GLY A 97 -0.90 -18.20 11.03
N LEU A 98 0.06 -18.03 10.11
CA LEU A 98 -0.24 -17.82 8.70
C LEU A 98 -0.27 -19.13 7.93
N ASP A 99 -1.31 -19.32 7.08
CA ASP A 99 -1.43 -20.49 6.20
C ASP A 99 -0.66 -20.36 4.89
N ALA A 100 -0.68 -21.42 4.11
CA ALA A 100 -0.02 -21.46 2.81
C ALA A 100 -0.66 -20.48 1.81
N GLU A 101 -1.99 -20.35 1.82
CA GLU A 101 -2.72 -19.47 0.89
C GLU A 101 -2.30 -18.01 1.05
N LEU A 102 -2.23 -17.51 2.30
CA LEU A 102 -1.77 -16.16 2.54
C LEU A 102 -0.28 -15.99 2.18
N ARG A 103 0.57 -16.99 2.50
CA ARG A 103 1.99 -16.93 2.15
C ARG A 103 2.25 -16.90 0.65
N GLU A 104 1.37 -17.48 -0.17
CA GLU A 104 1.44 -17.41 -1.63
C GLU A 104 1.17 -16.00 -2.17
N LEU A 105 0.43 -15.18 -1.44
CA LEU A 105 0.21 -13.77 -1.77
C LEU A 105 1.39 -12.86 -1.42
N LEU A 106 2.40 -13.36 -0.69
CA LEU A 106 3.56 -12.59 -0.26
C LEU A 106 4.78 -12.86 -1.16
N PRO A 107 5.55 -11.83 -1.53
CA PRO A 107 6.84 -12.05 -2.20
C PRO A 107 7.79 -12.82 -1.27
N ARG A 108 8.49 -13.80 -1.82
CA ARG A 108 9.56 -14.49 -1.11
C ARG A 108 10.88 -13.81 -1.37
N ILE A 109 11.64 -13.51 -0.33
CA ILE A 109 13.01 -12.99 -0.48
C ILE A 109 13.89 -14.13 -0.99
N LEU A 110 14.45 -13.95 -2.17
CA LEU A 110 15.37 -14.90 -2.81
C LEU A 110 16.82 -14.58 -2.46
N THR A 111 17.17 -13.29 -2.37
CA THR A 111 18.45 -12.82 -1.87
C THR A 111 18.35 -11.39 -1.37
N PHE A 112 19.22 -11.02 -0.42
CA PHE A 112 19.38 -9.68 0.08
C PHE A 112 20.87 -9.41 0.30
N ASP A 113 21.37 -8.26 -0.17
CA ASP A 113 22.78 -7.89 -0.04
C ASP A 113 22.92 -6.39 0.25
N GLU A 114 23.73 -6.06 1.23
CA GLU A 114 24.07 -4.70 1.60
C GLU A 114 25.52 -4.39 1.26
N ARG A 115 25.71 -3.33 0.53
CA ARG A 115 27.03 -2.84 0.12
C ARG A 115 27.17 -1.36 0.44
N THR A 116 28.39 -0.86 0.33
CA THR A 116 28.70 0.55 0.55
C THR A 116 27.98 1.50 -0.41
N ASP A 117 27.66 1.05 -1.62
CA ASP A 117 27.09 1.86 -2.70
C ASP A 117 25.61 1.54 -3.01
N ALA A 118 25.09 0.42 -2.55
CA ALA A 118 23.68 0.03 -2.76
C ALA A 118 23.24 -1.09 -1.84
N THR A 119 21.95 -1.07 -1.47
CA THR A 119 21.23 -2.21 -0.89
C THR A 119 20.39 -2.86 -1.97
N VAL A 120 20.45 -4.18 -2.07
CA VAL A 120 19.83 -4.96 -3.14
C VAL A 120 18.94 -6.05 -2.53
N SER A 121 17.70 -6.16 -3.02
CA SER A 121 16.79 -7.27 -2.73
C SER A 121 16.31 -7.92 -4.01
N VAL A 122 16.29 -9.25 -4.05
CA VAL A 122 15.66 -10.04 -5.11
C VAL A 122 14.51 -10.81 -4.50
N GLU A 123 13.35 -10.65 -5.08
CA GLU A 123 12.08 -11.21 -4.60
C GLU A 123 11.43 -12.07 -5.66
N SER A 124 10.61 -13.04 -5.26
CA SER A 124 9.78 -13.76 -6.21
C SER A 124 8.80 -12.80 -6.89
N TYR A 125 8.61 -12.97 -8.21
CA TYR A 125 7.59 -12.23 -8.94
C TYR A 125 6.21 -12.80 -8.63
N LEU A 126 5.28 -11.93 -8.28
CA LEU A 126 3.87 -12.27 -8.15
C LEU A 126 3.14 -11.87 -9.43
N PRO A 127 2.52 -12.83 -10.13
CA PRO A 127 1.87 -12.58 -11.42
C PRO A 127 0.59 -11.78 -11.25
N GLY A 128 0.16 -11.13 -12.33
CA GLY A 128 -1.10 -10.39 -12.37
C GLY A 128 -0.93 -8.94 -12.81
N ILE A 129 -2.07 -8.28 -12.95
CA ILE A 129 -2.18 -6.85 -13.27
C ILE A 129 -2.39 -6.03 -12.01
N GLY A 130 -1.99 -4.77 -12.02
CA GLY A 130 -2.20 -3.87 -10.87
C GLY A 130 -3.69 -3.59 -10.66
N LEU A 131 -4.16 -3.74 -9.43
CA LEU A 131 -5.56 -3.43 -9.09
C LEU A 131 -5.88 -1.95 -9.40
N ALA A 132 -4.94 -1.03 -9.22
CA ALA A 132 -5.12 0.38 -9.55
C ALA A 132 -5.43 0.59 -11.04
N ASP A 133 -4.77 -0.15 -11.94
CA ASP A 133 -5.01 -0.06 -13.39
C ASP A 133 -6.39 -0.61 -13.76
N VAL A 134 -6.82 -1.66 -13.06
CA VAL A 134 -8.16 -2.25 -13.23
C VAL A 134 -9.23 -1.28 -12.77
N LEU A 135 -9.10 -0.68 -11.59
CA LEU A 135 -10.05 0.29 -11.04
C LEU A 135 -10.16 1.55 -11.92
N ALA A 136 -9.04 2.06 -12.42
CA ALA A 136 -9.04 3.22 -13.32
C ALA A 136 -9.77 2.94 -14.63
N ARG A 137 -9.77 1.69 -15.11
CA ARG A 137 -10.42 1.27 -16.37
C ARG A 137 -11.86 0.81 -16.18
N TYR A 138 -12.18 0.24 -15.01
CA TYR A 138 -13.48 -0.35 -14.69
C TYR A 138 -13.98 0.14 -13.33
N PRO A 139 -14.27 1.46 -13.20
CA PRO A 139 -14.68 2.06 -11.92
C PRO A 139 -16.00 1.50 -11.39
N GLU A 140 -16.88 0.99 -12.27
CA GLU A 140 -18.15 0.34 -11.91
C GLU A 140 -17.96 -0.95 -11.09
N ARG A 141 -16.75 -1.50 -11.05
CA ARG A 141 -16.41 -2.70 -10.29
C ARG A 141 -15.70 -2.40 -8.96
N ALA A 142 -15.68 -1.14 -8.56
CA ALA A 142 -14.92 -0.71 -7.39
C ALA A 142 -15.30 -1.47 -6.12
N GLU A 143 -16.60 -1.63 -5.84
CA GLU A 143 -17.10 -2.36 -4.67
C GLU A 143 -16.55 -3.80 -4.61
N GLU A 144 -16.74 -4.55 -5.68
CA GLU A 144 -16.36 -5.96 -5.77
C GLU A 144 -14.84 -6.15 -5.63
N LEU A 145 -14.06 -5.35 -6.38
CA LEU A 145 -12.61 -5.45 -6.43
C LEU A 145 -11.96 -4.99 -5.13
N THR A 146 -12.47 -3.93 -4.51
CA THR A 146 -12.02 -3.46 -3.20
C THR A 146 -12.34 -4.50 -2.12
N ALA A 147 -13.55 -5.07 -2.13
CA ALA A 147 -13.90 -6.15 -1.22
C ALA A 147 -13.00 -7.38 -1.39
N ALA A 148 -12.61 -7.73 -2.63
CA ALA A 148 -11.68 -8.83 -2.90
C ALA A 148 -10.29 -8.54 -2.33
N ALA A 149 -9.78 -7.32 -2.49
CA ALA A 149 -8.51 -6.91 -1.91
C ALA A 149 -8.54 -6.94 -0.38
N LEU A 150 -9.59 -6.41 0.25
CA LEU A 150 -9.75 -6.44 1.70
C LEU A 150 -9.82 -7.88 2.24
N ARG A 151 -10.52 -8.78 1.55
CA ARG A 151 -10.54 -10.22 1.91
C ARG A 151 -9.19 -10.89 1.82
N ALA A 152 -8.34 -10.47 0.87
CA ALA A 152 -7.02 -11.05 0.69
C ALA A 152 -6.07 -10.77 1.86
N ILE A 153 -6.15 -9.60 2.48
CA ILE A 153 -5.32 -9.22 3.63
C ILE A 153 -5.94 -9.59 4.98
N ALA A 154 -7.25 -9.74 5.07
CA ALA A 154 -7.96 -10.02 6.31
C ALA A 154 -7.43 -11.23 7.11
N PRO A 155 -6.96 -12.35 6.49
CA PRO A 155 -6.31 -13.44 7.23
C PRO A 155 -5.04 -12.99 7.97
N LEU A 156 -4.23 -12.09 7.39
CA LEU A 156 -3.08 -11.52 8.08
C LEU A 156 -3.51 -10.81 9.36
N HIS A 157 -4.45 -9.88 9.23
CA HIS A 157 -4.92 -9.09 10.36
C HIS A 157 -5.49 -9.97 11.48
N ARG A 158 -6.38 -10.91 11.17
CA ARG A 158 -7.01 -11.78 12.18
C ARG A 158 -6.04 -12.73 12.88
N ARG A 159 -5.14 -13.36 12.11
CA ARG A 159 -4.26 -14.40 12.65
C ARG A 159 -3.05 -13.86 13.41
N THR A 160 -2.78 -12.57 13.25
CA THR A 160 -1.74 -11.88 14.00
C THR A 160 -2.30 -10.91 15.02
N ALA A 161 -3.63 -10.89 15.20
CA ALA A 161 -4.30 -9.98 16.12
C ALA A 161 -3.96 -10.29 17.57
N THR A 162 -3.67 -9.24 18.32
CA THR A 162 -3.60 -9.25 19.78
C THR A 162 -4.38 -8.07 20.31
N PHE A 163 -5.10 -8.27 21.42
CA PHE A 163 -5.86 -7.19 22.06
C PHE A 163 -4.95 -6.43 23.02
N VAL A 164 -4.97 -5.11 22.93
CA VAL A 164 -4.19 -4.21 23.76
C VAL A 164 -5.07 -3.09 24.29
N VAL A 165 -4.72 -2.58 25.47
CA VAL A 165 -5.25 -1.30 25.95
C VAL A 165 -4.37 -0.20 25.37
N VAL A 166 -4.97 0.76 24.67
CA VAL A 166 -4.21 1.89 24.12
C VAL A 166 -3.76 2.79 25.27
N ASP A 167 -2.47 2.73 25.58
CA ASP A 167 -1.83 3.54 26.58
C ASP A 167 -1.33 4.89 26.03
N ASP A 168 -1.13 5.84 26.94
CA ASP A 168 -0.63 7.18 26.58
C ASP A 168 0.86 7.17 26.17
N PHE A 169 1.64 6.14 26.54
CA PHE A 169 3.10 6.16 26.41
C PHE A 169 3.62 5.51 25.15
N CYS A 170 3.07 4.37 24.76
CA CYS A 170 3.60 3.59 23.63
C CYS A 170 2.71 3.70 22.39
N LEU A 171 1.48 3.20 22.48
CA LEU A 171 0.62 3.07 21.31
C LEU A 171 0.05 4.41 20.85
N LEU A 172 -0.47 5.21 21.78
CA LEU A 172 -1.00 6.53 21.43
C LEU A 172 0.10 7.45 20.90
N ARG A 173 1.30 7.38 21.48
CA ARG A 173 2.45 8.09 20.97
C ARG A 173 2.77 7.69 19.54
N GLN A 174 2.83 6.40 19.26
CA GLN A 174 3.15 5.87 17.92
C GLN A 174 2.07 6.19 16.89
N TRP A 175 0.79 6.07 17.28
CA TRP A 175 -0.31 6.20 16.31
C TRP A 175 -0.76 7.64 16.10
N VAL A 176 -0.61 8.49 17.11
CA VAL A 176 -1.19 9.83 17.11
C VAL A 176 -0.11 10.93 17.29
N ILE A 177 0.63 10.88 18.39
CA ILE A 177 1.48 12.02 18.78
C ILE A 177 2.66 12.23 17.81
N GLU A 178 3.40 11.16 17.48
CA GLU A 178 4.55 11.27 16.56
C GLU A 178 4.15 11.63 15.13
N PRO A 179 3.09 11.04 14.53
CA PRO A 179 2.58 11.50 13.25
C PRO A 179 2.12 12.97 13.26
N LEU A 180 1.41 13.42 14.31
CA LEU A 180 0.97 14.80 14.41
C LEU A 180 2.11 15.79 14.61
N ALA A 181 3.16 15.43 15.34
CA ALA A 181 4.37 16.25 15.44
C ALA A 181 5.01 16.47 14.05
N CYS A 182 5.07 15.43 13.22
CA CYS A 182 5.53 15.56 11.83
C CYS A 182 4.58 16.44 11.00
N LEU A 183 3.27 16.30 11.18
CA LEU A 183 2.27 17.13 10.50
C LEU A 183 2.37 18.61 10.92
N THR A 184 2.56 18.89 12.21
CA THR A 184 2.80 20.25 12.74
C THR A 184 4.00 20.90 12.06
N GLU A 185 5.10 20.14 11.91
CA GLU A 185 6.29 20.66 11.24
C GLU A 185 6.05 20.93 9.75
N LEU A 186 5.25 20.10 9.10
CA LEU A 186 4.83 20.32 7.71
C LEU A 186 3.96 21.59 7.60
N CYS A 187 3.01 21.79 8.51
CA CYS A 187 2.20 23.00 8.57
C CYS A 187 3.05 24.26 8.79
N ARG A 188 4.02 24.21 9.70
CA ARG A 188 4.93 25.37 9.93
C ARG A 188 5.68 25.78 8.68
N ARG A 189 6.03 24.83 7.82
CA ARG A 189 6.75 25.11 6.55
C ARG A 189 5.83 25.64 5.44
N HIS A 190 4.57 25.18 5.36
CA HIS A 190 3.69 25.49 4.24
C HIS A 190 2.59 26.52 4.58
N ASP A 191 1.90 26.36 5.70
CA ASP A 191 0.90 27.30 6.21
C ASP A 191 0.79 27.23 7.74
N PRO A 192 1.53 28.08 8.47
CA PRO A 192 1.53 28.10 9.93
C PRO A 192 0.16 28.35 10.59
N ARG A 193 -0.80 28.92 9.83
CA ARG A 193 -2.15 29.21 10.34
C ARG A 193 -2.94 27.93 10.60
N LEU A 194 -2.52 26.78 10.03
CA LEU A 194 -3.18 25.48 10.21
C LEU A 194 -2.64 24.69 11.41
N VAL A 195 -1.64 25.19 12.12
CA VAL A 195 -1.12 24.53 13.34
C VAL A 195 -2.21 24.32 14.41
N PRO A 196 -3.10 25.29 14.71
CA PRO A 196 -4.19 25.06 15.66
C PRO A 196 -5.13 23.91 15.27
N GLU A 197 -5.32 23.67 13.97
CA GLU A 197 -6.16 22.55 13.51
C GLU A 197 -5.49 21.19 13.75
N VAL A 198 -4.16 21.15 13.73
CA VAL A 198 -3.42 19.93 14.10
C VAL A 198 -3.56 19.65 15.60
N ASP A 199 -3.53 20.68 16.46
CA ASP A 199 -3.74 20.53 17.90
C ASP A 199 -5.16 20.04 18.20
N ARG A 200 -6.14 20.55 17.45
CA ARG A 200 -7.52 20.10 17.53
C ARG A 200 -7.67 18.64 17.10
N LEU A 201 -7.05 18.26 15.98
CA LEU A 201 -7.01 16.86 15.51
C LEU A 201 -6.36 15.93 16.56
N GLN A 202 -5.31 16.39 17.23
CA GLN A 202 -4.68 15.65 18.32
C GLN A 202 -5.67 15.38 19.45
N THR A 203 -6.44 16.38 19.85
CA THR A 203 -7.44 16.21 20.89
C THR A 203 -8.48 15.18 20.52
N ILE A 204 -9.03 15.28 19.30
CA ILE A 204 -10.04 14.34 18.76
C ILE A 204 -9.51 12.90 18.75
N LEU A 205 -8.34 12.68 18.13
CA LEU A 205 -7.78 11.33 18.01
C LEU A 205 -7.37 10.76 19.38
N ARG A 206 -6.86 11.59 20.28
CA ARG A 206 -6.52 11.17 21.64
C ARG A 206 -7.76 10.72 22.40
N GLN A 207 -8.84 11.49 22.39
CA GLN A 207 -10.11 11.13 23.03
C GLN A 207 -10.68 9.83 22.44
N ALA A 208 -10.57 9.66 21.12
CA ALA A 208 -11.08 8.49 20.45
C ALA A 208 -10.34 7.18 20.78
N PHE A 209 -9.06 7.23 21.14
CA PHE A 209 -8.25 6.03 21.30
C PHE A 209 -7.76 5.76 22.72
N VAL A 210 -7.62 6.78 23.59
CA VAL A 210 -7.06 6.59 24.93
C VAL A 210 -7.90 5.61 25.74
N ARG A 211 -7.23 4.62 26.38
CA ARG A 211 -7.82 3.59 27.21
C ARG A 211 -8.81 2.63 26.52
N ARG A 212 -8.90 2.69 25.19
CA ARG A 212 -9.70 1.69 24.46
C ARG A 212 -8.98 0.35 24.38
N HIS A 213 -9.77 -0.71 24.44
CA HIS A 213 -9.33 -2.05 24.06
C HIS A 213 -9.42 -2.17 22.55
N MET A 214 -8.30 -2.40 21.89
CA MET A 214 -8.26 -2.49 20.43
C MET A 214 -7.45 -3.69 19.95
N PRO A 215 -7.87 -4.34 18.87
CA PRO A 215 -7.05 -5.30 18.20
C PRO A 215 -5.92 -4.60 17.44
N VAL A 216 -4.70 -5.04 17.67
CA VAL A 216 -3.52 -4.69 16.86
C VAL A 216 -3.02 -5.92 16.16
N SER A 217 -2.46 -5.76 14.99
CA SER A 217 -2.01 -6.87 14.15
C SER A 217 -0.77 -6.48 13.34
N TRP A 218 -0.24 -7.42 12.61
CA TRP A 218 0.60 -7.09 11.47
C TRP A 218 -0.23 -6.34 10.42
N THR A 219 0.30 -5.24 9.95
CA THR A 219 -0.26 -4.46 8.85
C THR A 219 0.74 -4.34 7.71
N HIS A 220 0.23 -4.17 6.51
CA HIS A 220 1.04 -3.83 5.34
C HIS A 220 1.60 -2.40 5.45
N GLY A 221 0.85 -1.48 6.07
CA GLY A 221 1.21 -0.10 6.33
C GLY A 221 1.11 0.83 5.10
N ASN A 222 0.95 0.28 3.90
CA ASN A 222 0.72 1.01 2.65
C ASN A 222 -0.18 0.20 1.71
N TYR A 223 -1.27 -0.35 2.26
CA TYR A 223 -2.18 -1.23 1.52
C TYR A 223 -3.07 -0.41 0.59
N THR A 224 -2.64 -0.28 -0.65
CA THR A 224 -3.30 0.51 -1.70
C THR A 224 -3.54 -0.35 -2.94
N PRO A 225 -4.44 0.02 -3.87
CA PRO A 225 -4.65 -0.71 -5.12
C PRO A 225 -3.37 -0.90 -5.96
N ARG A 226 -2.40 -0.01 -5.84
CA ARG A 226 -1.10 -0.13 -6.55
C ARG A 226 -0.27 -1.31 -6.08
N ASN A 227 -0.47 -1.71 -4.82
CA ASN A 227 0.28 -2.77 -4.17
C ASN A 227 -0.43 -4.13 -4.20
N VAL A 228 -1.58 -4.22 -4.87
CA VAL A 228 -2.35 -5.46 -5.04
C VAL A 228 -2.32 -5.91 -6.51
N ARG A 229 -2.06 -7.20 -6.72
CA ARG A 229 -2.11 -7.86 -8.02
C ARG A 229 -3.34 -8.74 -8.12
N VAL A 230 -4.00 -8.71 -9.28
CA VAL A 230 -5.16 -9.56 -9.60
C VAL A 230 -4.89 -10.36 -10.86
N ALA A 231 -5.39 -11.59 -10.94
CA ALA A 231 -5.14 -12.48 -12.09
C ALA A 231 -5.70 -11.88 -13.39
N SER A 232 -6.85 -11.26 -13.31
CA SER A 232 -7.56 -10.58 -14.40
C SER A 232 -8.54 -9.58 -13.84
N VAL A 233 -9.29 -8.89 -14.69
CA VAL A 233 -10.36 -7.95 -14.28
C VAL A 233 -11.40 -8.62 -13.37
N GLN A 234 -11.64 -9.92 -13.53
CA GLN A 234 -12.59 -10.71 -12.72
C GLN A 234 -11.91 -11.77 -11.86
N GLY A 235 -10.58 -11.80 -11.89
CA GLY A 235 -9.82 -12.84 -11.23
C GLY A 235 -9.56 -12.56 -9.74
N PRO A 236 -9.10 -13.59 -9.03
CA PRO A 236 -8.70 -13.44 -7.63
C PRO A 236 -7.47 -12.54 -7.48
N VAL A 237 -7.24 -12.09 -6.25
CA VAL A 237 -5.96 -11.48 -5.86
C VAL A 237 -4.87 -12.54 -5.94
N THR A 238 -3.77 -12.19 -6.60
CA THR A 238 -2.61 -13.09 -6.84
C THR A 238 -1.35 -12.63 -6.13
N GLY A 239 -1.39 -11.45 -5.51
CA GLY A 239 -0.24 -10.97 -4.78
C GLY A 239 -0.43 -9.63 -4.11
N ILE A 240 0.31 -9.43 -3.03
CA ILE A 240 0.43 -8.18 -2.28
C ILE A 240 1.91 -7.82 -2.24
N VAL A 241 2.28 -6.67 -2.79
CA VAL A 241 3.68 -6.26 -2.99
C VAL A 241 4.01 -4.98 -2.21
N ASP A 242 5.30 -4.69 -2.06
CA ASP A 242 5.80 -3.42 -1.45
C ASP A 242 5.57 -3.33 0.08
N TRP A 243 6.10 -4.30 0.81
CA TRP A 243 6.00 -4.46 2.27
C TRP A 243 6.98 -3.57 3.08
N GLY A 244 7.54 -2.53 2.49
CA GLY A 244 8.52 -1.65 3.12
C GLY A 244 8.00 -0.83 4.31
N TRP A 245 6.69 -0.85 4.57
CA TRP A 245 6.02 -0.18 5.69
C TRP A 245 5.32 -1.15 6.64
N ALA A 246 5.45 -2.44 6.37
CA ALA A 246 4.83 -3.46 7.18
C ALA A 246 5.40 -3.47 8.59
N GLY A 247 4.54 -3.79 9.54
CA GLY A 247 4.94 -3.92 10.93
C GLY A 247 3.82 -4.44 11.81
N PRO A 248 4.17 -4.98 12.96
CA PRO A 248 3.23 -5.40 13.99
C PRO A 248 2.66 -4.21 14.76
N SER A 249 1.71 -4.48 15.63
CA SER A 249 1.19 -3.55 16.65
C SER A 249 0.53 -2.30 16.08
N ARG A 250 -0.16 -2.44 14.95
CA ARG A 250 -0.99 -1.38 14.36
C ARG A 250 -2.44 -1.83 14.22
N PRO A 251 -3.42 -0.92 14.29
CA PRO A 251 -4.81 -1.25 14.00
C PRO A 251 -4.97 -1.68 12.54
N ALA A 252 -5.65 -2.81 12.29
CA ALA A 252 -5.96 -3.30 10.94
C ALA A 252 -6.73 -2.27 10.09
N LEU A 253 -7.54 -1.43 10.73
CA LEU A 253 -8.31 -0.38 10.07
C LEU A 253 -7.45 0.57 9.21
N ILE A 254 -6.16 0.76 9.55
CA ILE A 254 -5.27 1.60 8.73
C ILE A 254 -5.13 1.04 7.32
N ASP A 255 -4.91 -0.28 7.18
CA ASP A 255 -4.84 -0.91 5.85
C ASP A 255 -6.20 -0.94 5.16
N GLU A 256 -7.28 -1.25 5.91
CA GLU A 256 -8.62 -1.35 5.37
C GLU A 256 -9.10 -0.01 4.78
N TYR A 257 -9.00 1.06 5.56
CA TYR A 257 -9.44 2.39 5.12
C TYR A 257 -8.50 2.99 4.08
N LEU A 258 -7.19 2.70 4.14
CA LEU A 258 -6.26 3.15 3.11
C LEU A 258 -6.58 2.53 1.75
N MET A 259 -6.91 1.24 1.72
CA MET A 259 -7.35 0.56 0.49
C MET A 259 -8.60 1.24 -0.06
N ILE A 260 -9.61 1.45 0.76
CA ILE A 260 -10.89 2.06 0.36
C ILE A 260 -10.67 3.48 -0.18
N LEU A 261 -10.05 4.36 0.61
CA LEU A 261 -9.86 5.77 0.25
C LEU A 261 -9.01 5.93 -1.02
N THR A 262 -7.98 5.09 -1.18
CA THR A 262 -7.14 5.14 -2.39
C THR A 262 -7.80 4.47 -3.60
N ALA A 263 -8.71 3.51 -3.41
CA ALA A 263 -9.58 3.01 -4.47
C ALA A 263 -10.53 4.11 -4.95
N SER A 264 -11.13 4.86 -4.02
CA SER A 264 -11.98 6.02 -4.34
C SER A 264 -11.23 7.08 -5.14
N CYS A 265 -9.96 7.35 -4.80
CA CYS A 265 -9.13 8.25 -5.60
C CYS A 265 -9.00 7.79 -7.07
N GLN A 266 -8.91 6.48 -7.34
CA GLN A 266 -8.85 5.96 -8.71
C GLN A 266 -10.20 6.10 -9.43
N VAL A 267 -11.30 5.80 -8.74
CA VAL A 267 -12.66 5.82 -9.27
C VAL A 267 -13.11 7.27 -9.57
N GLU A 268 -12.92 8.15 -8.63
CA GLU A 268 -13.36 9.55 -8.68
C GLU A 268 -12.38 10.46 -9.42
N ARG A 269 -11.16 9.94 -9.69
CA ARG A 269 -10.03 10.69 -10.28
C ARG A 269 -9.69 11.94 -9.46
N ALA A 270 -9.76 11.80 -8.16
CA ALA A 270 -9.53 12.86 -7.19
C ALA A 270 -8.30 12.59 -6.33
N ASP A 271 -7.73 13.66 -5.78
CA ASP A 271 -6.64 13.56 -4.82
C ASP A 271 -7.16 13.07 -3.47
N LEU A 272 -6.30 12.43 -2.69
CA LEU A 272 -6.68 11.83 -1.41
C LEU A 272 -7.24 12.87 -0.42
N GLY A 273 -6.66 14.06 -0.36
CA GLY A 273 -7.18 15.12 0.51
C GLY A 273 -8.61 15.53 0.17
N THR A 274 -8.96 15.55 -1.11
CA THR A 274 -10.33 15.82 -1.58
C THR A 274 -11.27 14.71 -1.15
N VAL A 275 -10.94 13.45 -1.46
CA VAL A 275 -11.75 12.29 -1.08
C VAL A 275 -11.98 12.25 0.43
N VAL A 276 -10.92 12.39 1.23
CA VAL A 276 -11.03 12.41 2.70
C VAL A 276 -11.94 13.51 3.18
N THR A 277 -11.77 14.74 2.65
CA THR A 277 -12.62 15.89 3.05
C THR A 277 -14.10 15.63 2.75
N GLU A 278 -14.40 15.07 1.58
CA GLU A 278 -15.78 14.76 1.18
C GLU A 278 -16.40 13.67 2.06
N ARG A 279 -15.65 12.61 2.38
CA ARG A 279 -16.14 11.54 3.28
C ARG A 279 -16.39 12.07 4.69
N LEU A 280 -15.50 12.89 5.20
CA LEU A 280 -15.69 13.48 6.53
C LEU A 280 -16.91 14.43 6.58
N ARG A 281 -17.15 15.21 5.53
CA ARG A 281 -18.34 16.07 5.42
C ARG A 281 -19.64 15.26 5.27
N ALA A 282 -19.58 14.13 4.58
CA ALA A 282 -20.72 13.23 4.41
C ALA A 282 -21.00 12.37 5.67
N GLY A 283 -20.16 12.45 6.69
CA GLY A 283 -20.32 11.68 7.93
C GLY A 283 -19.73 10.27 7.89
N GLY A 284 -18.94 9.92 6.88
CA GLY A 284 -18.28 8.61 6.75
C GLY A 284 -18.12 8.14 5.31
N LEU A 285 -17.92 6.87 5.13
CA LEU A 285 -17.75 6.21 3.84
C LEU A 285 -19.03 6.33 2.97
N SER A 286 -18.87 6.30 1.66
CA SER A 286 -19.99 6.14 0.72
C SER A 286 -20.60 4.74 0.79
N ASP A 287 -21.76 4.53 0.15
CA ASP A 287 -22.46 3.25 0.24
C ASP A 287 -21.66 2.09 -0.36
N TRP A 288 -21.02 2.27 -1.52
CA TRP A 288 -20.21 1.21 -2.11
C TRP A 288 -18.97 0.90 -1.29
N GLU A 289 -18.33 1.91 -0.69
CA GLU A 289 -17.17 1.75 0.19
C GLU A 289 -17.53 0.95 1.45
N ARG A 290 -18.65 1.31 2.07
CA ARG A 290 -19.20 0.62 3.24
C ARG A 290 -19.63 -0.80 2.91
N ASN A 291 -20.21 -1.03 1.73
CA ASN A 291 -20.56 -2.36 1.24
C ASN A 291 -19.32 -3.21 1.01
N ALA A 292 -18.26 -2.66 0.39
CA ALA A 292 -17.00 -3.37 0.20
C ALA A 292 -16.37 -3.81 1.54
N LEU A 293 -16.38 -2.92 2.53
CA LEU A 293 -15.86 -3.22 3.88
C LEU A 293 -16.68 -4.31 4.58
N ARG A 294 -18.03 -4.20 4.54
CA ARG A 294 -18.92 -5.23 5.09
C ARG A 294 -18.73 -6.58 4.41
N ALA A 295 -18.73 -6.62 3.09
CA ALA A 295 -18.55 -7.86 2.31
C ALA A 295 -17.20 -8.55 2.57
N ALA A 296 -16.18 -7.78 2.97
CA ALA A 296 -14.90 -8.35 3.39
C ALA A 296 -14.97 -8.95 4.81
N ARG A 297 -15.69 -8.31 5.72
CA ARG A 297 -15.82 -8.72 7.12
C ARG A 297 -16.81 -9.88 7.32
N ASP A 298 -17.93 -9.91 6.58
CA ASP A 298 -18.98 -10.91 6.74
C ASP A 298 -18.53 -12.35 6.45
N ARG A 299 -17.75 -12.55 5.39
CA ARG A 299 -17.20 -13.88 5.06
C ARG A 299 -16.09 -14.34 5.99
N SER A 300 -15.59 -13.45 6.82
CA SER A 300 -14.54 -13.76 7.77
C SER A 300 -15.05 -14.26 9.12
N ASN A 301 -16.35 -14.14 9.38
CA ASN A 301 -16.99 -14.45 10.67
C ASN A 301 -17.60 -15.85 10.68
N THR A 302 -16.77 -16.90 10.83
CA THR A 302 -17.23 -18.28 10.98
C THR A 302 -17.39 -18.76 12.42
N SER A 303 -17.02 -17.97 13.43
CA SER A 303 -17.26 -18.31 14.85
C SER A 303 -17.99 -17.20 15.59
N SER A 304 -19.11 -17.56 16.20
CA SER A 304 -19.98 -16.63 16.94
C SER A 304 -19.42 -16.17 18.29
N SER A 305 -18.36 -16.81 18.78
CA SER A 305 -17.76 -16.48 20.09
C SER A 305 -16.87 -15.23 20.07
N ASP A 306 -16.37 -14.83 18.91
CA ASP A 306 -15.48 -13.66 18.80
C ASP A 306 -16.25 -12.35 18.55
N ARG A 307 -17.57 -12.43 18.33
CA ARG A 307 -18.41 -11.26 18.03
C ARG A 307 -18.58 -10.30 19.21
N GLU A 308 -18.60 -10.83 20.44
CA GLU A 308 -18.90 -10.00 21.61
C GLU A 308 -17.78 -9.04 22.03
N HIS A 309 -16.54 -9.22 21.50
CA HIS A 309 -15.39 -8.41 21.87
C HIS A 309 -14.90 -7.45 20.76
N ILE A 310 -15.50 -7.50 19.56
CA ILE A 310 -15.08 -6.68 18.41
C ILE A 310 -15.90 -5.37 18.31
N ASP A 311 -16.92 -5.20 19.12
CA ASP A 311 -17.98 -4.21 18.93
C ASP A 311 -17.77 -2.83 19.62
N GLU A 312 -16.56 -2.49 20.05
CA GLU A 312 -16.23 -1.07 20.19
C GLU A 312 -15.75 -0.52 18.85
N CYS A 313 -16.68 -0.39 17.93
CA CYS A 313 -16.41 0.13 16.60
C CYS A 313 -15.87 1.55 16.70
N VAL A 314 -14.65 1.77 16.20
CA VAL A 314 -14.11 3.12 16.03
C VAL A 314 -15.01 3.84 15.04
N ASP A 315 -15.45 5.07 15.36
CA ASP A 315 -16.22 5.92 14.44
C ASP A 315 -15.54 5.96 13.05
N GLU A 316 -16.31 5.80 11.97
CA GLU A 316 -15.77 5.78 10.59
C GLU A 316 -14.92 7.02 10.28
N ARG A 317 -15.30 8.18 10.77
CA ARG A 317 -14.59 9.44 10.55
C ARG A 317 -13.24 9.46 11.29
N ILE A 318 -13.20 8.89 12.48
CA ILE A 318 -11.95 8.71 13.25
C ILE A 318 -11.01 7.74 12.54
N ALA A 319 -11.54 6.64 12.00
CA ALA A 319 -10.76 5.69 11.21
C ALA A 319 -10.20 6.33 9.93
N ILE A 320 -11.00 7.14 9.24
CA ILE A 320 -10.58 7.92 8.06
C ILE A 320 -9.45 8.89 8.44
N LEU A 321 -9.61 9.66 9.53
CA LEU A 321 -8.62 10.65 9.98
C LEU A 321 -7.30 10.00 10.39
N LEU A 322 -7.35 8.89 11.14
CA LEU A 322 -6.14 8.17 11.54
C LEU A 322 -5.41 7.62 10.32
N THR A 323 -6.14 7.00 9.40
CA THR A 323 -5.58 6.43 8.17
C THR A 323 -4.96 7.51 7.30
N TRP A 324 -5.68 8.62 7.08
CA TRP A 324 -5.17 9.78 6.35
C TRP A 324 -3.88 10.33 6.96
N LEU A 325 -3.86 10.53 8.29
CA LEU A 325 -2.70 11.05 9.01
C LEU A 325 -1.47 10.16 8.78
N HIS A 326 -1.60 8.84 8.97
CA HIS A 326 -0.51 7.90 8.76
C HIS A 326 0.00 7.96 7.32
N HIS A 327 -0.90 7.90 6.34
CA HIS A 327 -0.51 7.91 4.93
C HIS A 327 0.15 9.23 4.50
N ALA A 328 -0.37 10.39 4.96
CA ALA A 328 0.21 11.69 4.68
C ALA A 328 1.66 11.79 5.19
N ILE A 329 1.90 11.35 6.42
CA ILE A 329 3.25 11.38 7.02
C ILE A 329 4.19 10.38 6.34
N ASP A 330 3.70 9.19 5.99
CA ASP A 330 4.49 8.20 5.26
C ASP A 330 4.92 8.71 3.87
N LEU A 331 4.05 9.43 3.18
CA LEU A 331 4.40 10.09 1.91
C LEU A 331 5.49 11.15 2.09
N CYS A 332 5.42 11.97 3.15
CA CYS A 332 6.43 12.99 3.44
C CYS A 332 7.79 12.37 3.79
N ARG A 333 7.81 11.28 4.57
CA ARG A 333 9.05 10.56 4.93
C ARG A 333 9.74 9.91 3.72
N LYS A 334 8.97 9.46 2.73
CA LYS A 334 9.50 8.81 1.51
C LYS A 334 10.20 9.78 0.56
N ARG A 335 9.87 11.07 0.58
CA ARG A 335 10.22 12.01 -0.49
C ARG A 335 10.63 13.38 0.08
N PRO A 336 11.78 13.48 0.76
CA PRO A 336 12.25 14.76 1.23
C PRO A 336 12.50 15.73 0.05
N THR A 337 11.97 16.93 0.17
CA THR A 337 12.22 18.18 -0.54
C THR A 337 11.45 18.47 -1.84
N ASP A 338 11.55 17.68 -2.90
CA ASP A 338 11.01 18.11 -4.21
C ASP A 338 9.50 17.89 -4.42
N ARG A 339 8.85 17.08 -3.55
CA ARG A 339 7.43 16.75 -3.64
C ARG A 339 6.63 17.11 -2.40
N ASP A 340 7.26 17.71 -1.39
CA ASP A 340 6.56 18.15 -0.17
C ASP A 340 5.39 19.09 -0.51
N HIS A 341 5.59 20.02 -1.45
CA HIS A 341 4.53 20.93 -1.87
C HIS A 341 3.36 20.21 -2.57
N HIS A 342 3.63 19.20 -3.37
CA HIS A 342 2.58 18.41 -4.02
C HIS A 342 1.77 17.62 -2.98
N ILE A 343 2.45 16.91 -2.06
CA ILE A 343 1.79 16.18 -0.97
C ILE A 343 0.99 17.13 -0.09
N TRP A 344 1.55 18.29 0.23
CA TRP A 344 0.84 19.33 0.93
C TRP A 344 -0.46 19.71 0.22
N ALA A 345 -0.38 20.10 -1.04
CA ALA A 345 -1.51 20.61 -1.82
C ALA A 345 -2.59 19.55 -2.09
N THR A 346 -2.22 18.29 -2.31
CA THR A 346 -3.15 17.22 -2.73
C THR A 346 -3.64 16.34 -1.58
N THR A 347 -2.91 16.31 -0.46
CA THR A 347 -3.21 15.37 0.62
C THR A 347 -3.51 16.08 1.94
N VAL A 348 -2.73 17.11 2.30
CA VAL A 348 -2.80 17.69 3.64
C VAL A 348 -3.69 18.93 3.68
N ALA A 349 -3.40 19.93 2.85
CA ALA A 349 -4.10 21.21 2.87
C ALA A 349 -5.63 21.09 2.68
N PRO A 350 -6.17 20.25 1.79
CA PRO A 350 -7.62 20.11 1.64
C PRO A 350 -8.32 19.68 2.93
N VAL A 351 -7.73 18.77 3.71
CA VAL A 351 -8.32 18.30 4.97
C VAL A 351 -8.24 19.35 6.05
N LEU A 352 -7.05 19.92 6.30
CA LEU A 352 -6.86 20.90 7.37
C LEU A 352 -7.54 22.23 7.10
N SER A 353 -7.58 22.70 5.84
CA SER A 353 -8.30 23.95 5.49
C SER A 353 -9.82 23.81 5.63
N ASN A 354 -10.35 22.61 5.72
CA ASN A 354 -11.75 22.33 5.97
C ASN A 354 -12.03 21.83 7.41
N ALA A 355 -11.05 21.91 8.28
CA ALA A 355 -11.09 21.37 9.64
C ALA A 355 -12.31 21.83 10.44
N ALA A 356 -12.70 23.12 10.35
CA ALA A 356 -13.88 23.64 11.02
C ALA A 356 -15.16 22.86 10.63
N ALA A 357 -15.41 22.68 9.34
CA ALA A 357 -16.59 21.96 8.86
C ALA A 357 -16.54 20.45 9.15
N VAL A 358 -15.33 19.89 9.30
CA VAL A 358 -15.09 18.46 9.50
C VAL A 358 -15.06 18.10 10.98
N PHE A 359 -14.36 18.91 11.82
CA PHE A 359 -14.08 18.58 13.23
C PHE A 359 -15.21 19.01 14.17
N ASP A 360 -16.00 20.06 13.84
CA ASP A 360 -17.13 20.50 14.66
C ASP A 360 -18.17 19.38 14.82
N SER A 361 -18.42 18.62 13.76
CA SER A 361 -19.35 17.49 13.80
C SER A 361 -18.86 16.31 14.65
N LEU A 362 -17.57 16.21 14.92
CA LEU A 362 -16.98 15.15 15.76
C LEU A 362 -17.02 15.48 17.27
N SER A 363 -17.02 16.77 17.60
CA SER A 363 -17.03 17.23 19.00
C SER A 363 -18.41 17.17 19.66
N THR A 364 -19.49 16.97 18.88
CA THR A 364 -20.88 16.99 19.37
C THR A 364 -21.44 15.61 19.73
N CYS A 365 -20.67 14.53 19.59
CA CYS A 365 -21.15 13.17 19.86
C CYS A 365 -20.96 12.69 21.32
N ASP A 366 -20.48 13.54 22.22
CA ASP A 366 -20.37 13.26 23.66
C ASP A 366 -21.54 13.89 24.45
N GLY A 367 -22.76 13.43 24.17
CA GLY A 367 -23.98 13.82 24.87
C GLY A 367 -24.80 12.61 25.31
#